data_cb850961d81613d50baa41ecf65d5e31
#
_entry.id   cb850961d81613d50baa41ecf65d5e31
#
_cell.length_a   1.000
_cell.length_b   1.000
_cell.length_c   1.000
_cell.angle_alpha   90.00
_cell.angle_beta   90.00
_cell.angle_gamma   90.00
#
_symmetry.space_group_name_H-M   'P 1'
#
loop_
_entity.id
_entity.type
_entity.pdbx_description
1 polymer ?
#
loop_
_entity_poly.entity_id
_entity_poly.type
_entity_poly.pdbx_seq_one_letter_code
_entity_poly.pdbx_strand_id
1 'polypeptide(L)'
;MVQPMKIAAVAVLVAVVFAAPDARAHAFLDHASPAVGSTVPSPPAAVTMWFTQQLEPAFTTAVVTDKAGNNVGSAAAAIDSKDPTELRVPLKPLSPGTYTVTWHALSVDTHRTQGHFTFDVAQR
;
A
#
# COMPACT_ATOMS: atom_id res chain seq x y z
N MET A 1 45.09 -49.93 -24.63
CA MET A 1 44.76 -48.57 -25.12
C MET A 1 43.76 -47.96 -24.21
N VAL A 2 44.17 -46.94 -23.58
CA VAL A 2 43.29 -46.23 -22.63
C VAL A 2 42.41 -45.26 -23.43
N GLN A 3 41.13 -45.47 -23.35
CA GLN A 3 40.18 -44.54 -23.92
C GLN A 3 40.15 -43.32 -23.06
N PRO A 4 40.25 -42.12 -23.62
CA PRO A 4 40.05 -40.92 -22.83
C PRO A 4 38.59 -40.89 -22.34
N MET A 5 38.44 -40.83 -21.05
CA MET A 5 37.13 -40.56 -20.47
C MET A 5 36.68 -39.20 -20.95
N LYS A 6 35.66 -39.21 -21.74
CA LYS A 6 34.94 -37.98 -22.03
C LYS A 6 34.17 -37.61 -20.80
N ILE A 7 34.68 -36.67 -20.08
CA ILE A 7 33.90 -36.00 -19.03
C ILE A 7 32.82 -35.21 -19.76
N ALA A 8 31.63 -35.74 -19.74
CA ALA A 8 30.50 -34.93 -20.14
C ALA A 8 30.40 -33.81 -19.12
N ALA A 9 30.73 -32.61 -19.53
CA ALA A 9 30.44 -31.43 -18.74
C ALA A 9 28.91 -31.37 -18.61
N VAL A 10 28.43 -31.79 -17.49
CA VAL A 10 27.05 -31.53 -17.13
C VAL A 10 26.97 -30.03 -16.90
N ALA A 11 26.55 -29.30 -17.89
CA ALA A 11 26.13 -27.94 -17.69
C ALA A 11 24.89 -28.01 -16.80
N VAL A 12 25.09 -27.83 -15.52
CA VAL A 12 23.99 -27.59 -14.61
C VAL A 12 23.48 -26.20 -14.97
N LEU A 13 22.46 -26.19 -15.80
CA LEU A 13 21.68 -24.97 -15.99
C LEU A 13 20.93 -24.71 -14.69
N VAL A 14 21.52 -23.91 -13.83
CA VAL A 14 20.79 -23.36 -12.70
C VAL A 14 19.81 -22.35 -13.28
N ALA A 15 18.61 -22.81 -13.54
CA ALA A 15 17.52 -21.91 -13.79
C ALA A 15 17.27 -21.14 -12.50
N VAL A 16 17.83 -19.96 -12.41
CA VAL A 16 17.45 -19.02 -11.35
C VAL A 16 16.03 -18.59 -11.69
N VAL A 17 15.07 -19.24 -11.06
CA VAL A 17 13.70 -18.78 -11.13
C VAL A 17 13.64 -17.50 -10.31
N PHE A 18 13.76 -16.37 -10.98
CA PHE A 18 13.33 -15.14 -10.39
C PHE A 18 11.82 -15.19 -10.30
N ALA A 19 11.31 -15.45 -9.09
CA ALA A 19 9.92 -15.17 -8.83
C ALA A 19 9.74 -13.67 -9.05
N ALA A 20 9.17 -13.29 -10.20
CA ALA A 20 8.73 -11.94 -10.40
C ALA A 20 7.74 -11.62 -9.28
N PRO A 21 7.92 -10.55 -8.51
CA PRO A 21 6.92 -10.17 -7.53
C PRO A 21 5.58 -10.01 -8.24
N ASP A 22 4.54 -10.61 -7.69
CA ASP A 22 3.16 -10.54 -8.19
C ASP A 22 2.56 -9.13 -8.08
N ALA A 23 3.41 -8.12 -7.97
CA ALA A 23 3.05 -6.73 -7.75
C ALA A 23 2.09 -6.15 -8.79
N ARG A 24 1.89 -6.83 -9.92
CA ARG A 24 1.08 -6.32 -11.03
C ARG A 24 -0.36 -6.81 -11.04
N ALA A 25 -0.67 -7.88 -10.29
CA ALA A 25 -2.00 -8.48 -10.26
C ALA A 25 -2.84 -7.97 -9.10
N HIS A 26 -2.30 -7.13 -8.21
CA HIS A 26 -2.94 -6.70 -6.98
C HIS A 26 -2.99 -5.18 -6.88
N ALA A 27 -3.99 -4.65 -6.15
CA ALA A 27 -4.05 -3.24 -5.83
C ALA A 27 -3.00 -2.91 -4.78
N PHE A 28 -1.91 -2.27 -5.19
CA PHE A 28 -0.90 -1.73 -4.29
C PHE A 28 -1.04 -0.23 -4.17
N LEU A 29 -0.67 0.30 -3.01
CA LEU A 29 -0.60 1.73 -2.81
C LEU A 29 0.49 2.31 -3.74
N ASP A 30 0.08 3.18 -4.66
CA ASP A 30 0.98 3.88 -5.55
C ASP A 30 1.54 5.13 -4.88
N HIS A 31 0.66 5.98 -4.38
CA HIS A 31 1.03 7.18 -3.64
C HIS A 31 -0.12 7.63 -2.73
N ALA A 32 0.19 8.54 -1.83
CA ALA A 32 -0.77 9.09 -0.87
C ALA A 32 -0.55 10.58 -0.64
N SER A 33 -1.58 11.23 -0.13
CA SER A 33 -1.52 12.60 0.38
C SER A 33 -2.23 12.64 1.75
N PRO A 34 -1.54 12.93 2.86
CA PRO A 34 -0.09 13.21 2.96
C PRO A 34 0.76 12.05 2.44
N ALA A 35 1.93 12.38 1.89
CA ALA A 35 2.83 11.36 1.35
C ALA A 35 3.35 10.43 2.45
N VAL A 36 3.61 9.19 2.09
CA VAL A 36 4.15 8.16 3.01
C VAL A 36 5.41 8.69 3.70
N GLY A 37 5.41 8.68 5.03
CA GLY A 37 6.55 9.12 5.83
C GLY A 37 6.81 10.61 5.85
N SER A 38 5.89 11.43 5.34
CA SER A 38 6.07 12.88 5.27
C SER A 38 5.70 13.59 6.56
N THR A 39 6.22 14.79 6.72
CA THR A 39 5.78 15.75 7.73
C THR A 39 5.06 16.90 7.04
N VAL A 40 3.82 17.16 7.45
CA VAL A 40 3.03 18.26 6.90
C VAL A 40 3.00 19.44 7.88
N PRO A 41 3.08 20.68 7.37
CA PRO A 41 3.15 21.87 8.24
C PRO A 41 1.82 22.21 8.91
N SER A 42 0.71 21.71 8.38
CA SER A 42 -0.63 21.96 8.93
C SER A 42 -1.48 20.70 8.83
N PRO A 43 -2.50 20.55 9.70
CA PRO A 43 -3.34 19.37 9.70
C PRO A 43 -4.09 19.19 8.37
N PRO A 44 -3.99 18.02 7.71
CA PRO A 44 -4.78 17.75 6.53
C PRO A 44 -6.25 17.48 6.89
N ALA A 45 -7.14 17.80 5.98
CA ALA A 45 -8.58 17.53 6.14
C ALA A 45 -8.94 16.07 5.82
N ALA A 46 -8.07 15.37 5.11
CA ALA A 46 -8.27 14.00 4.70
C ALA A 46 -6.94 13.31 4.38
N VAL A 47 -6.96 11.99 4.42
CA VAL A 47 -5.94 11.16 3.80
C VAL A 47 -6.51 10.64 2.49
N THR A 48 -5.77 10.80 1.41
CA THR A 48 -6.13 10.28 0.10
C THR A 48 -5.06 9.30 -0.35
N MET A 49 -5.49 8.15 -0.84
CA MET A 49 -4.61 7.07 -1.30
C MET A 49 -4.98 6.71 -2.73
N TRP A 50 -3.98 6.54 -3.60
CA TRP A 50 -4.17 6.06 -4.97
C TRP A 50 -3.50 4.71 -5.12
N PHE A 51 -4.28 3.76 -5.63
CA PHE A 51 -3.86 2.38 -5.81
C PHE A 51 -3.60 2.08 -7.28
N THR A 52 -2.88 1.01 -7.54
CA THR A 52 -2.51 0.60 -8.90
C THR A 52 -3.65 -0.10 -9.64
N GLN A 53 -4.73 -0.47 -8.95
CA GLN A 53 -5.89 -1.18 -9.50
C GLN A 53 -7.17 -0.54 -9.00
N GLN A 54 -8.26 -0.79 -9.73
CA GLN A 54 -9.60 -0.42 -9.28
C GLN A 54 -9.98 -1.23 -8.04
N LEU A 55 -10.66 -0.57 -7.12
CA LEU A 55 -11.00 -1.10 -5.80
C LEU A 55 -12.48 -1.46 -5.73
N GLU A 56 -12.79 -2.52 -4.97
CA GLU A 56 -14.16 -2.91 -4.62
C GLU A 56 -14.61 -2.12 -3.39
N PRO A 57 -15.60 -1.24 -3.51
CA PRO A 57 -16.02 -0.37 -2.40
C PRO A 57 -16.48 -1.13 -1.16
N ALA A 58 -17.19 -2.23 -1.34
CA ALA A 58 -17.78 -2.99 -0.23
C ALA A 58 -16.71 -3.68 0.63
N PHE A 59 -15.49 -3.89 0.11
CA PHE A 59 -14.46 -4.70 0.76
C PHE A 59 -13.14 -3.97 0.92
N THR A 60 -13.12 -2.66 0.68
CA THR A 60 -11.94 -1.83 0.84
C THR A 60 -12.14 -0.87 2.00
N THR A 61 -11.22 -0.88 2.94
CA THR A 61 -11.27 -0.04 4.14
C THR A 61 -9.94 0.64 4.40
N ALA A 62 -10.00 1.74 5.11
CA ALA A 62 -8.82 2.39 5.67
C ALA A 62 -9.19 3.10 6.96
N VAL A 63 -8.26 3.09 7.90
CA VAL A 63 -8.41 3.73 9.22
C VAL A 63 -7.18 4.57 9.47
N VAL A 64 -7.38 5.77 10.00
CA VAL A 64 -6.29 6.64 10.45
C VAL A 64 -6.35 6.70 11.98
N THR A 65 -5.25 6.37 12.62
CA THR A 65 -5.15 6.35 14.08
C THR A 65 -4.06 7.29 14.56
N ASP A 66 -4.27 7.86 15.75
CA ASP A 66 -3.23 8.61 16.44
C ASP A 66 -2.26 7.67 17.16
N LYS A 67 -1.28 8.24 17.86
CA LYS A 67 -0.25 7.48 18.58
C LYS A 67 -0.82 6.61 19.71
N ALA A 68 -1.97 6.98 20.25
CA ALA A 68 -2.67 6.22 21.30
C ALA A 68 -3.60 5.13 20.71
N GLY A 69 -3.70 5.03 19.39
CA GLY A 69 -4.55 4.07 18.71
C GLY A 69 -5.99 4.52 18.51
N ASN A 70 -6.32 5.78 18.77
CA ASN A 70 -7.65 6.31 18.56
C ASN A 70 -7.89 6.60 17.08
N ASN A 71 -9.07 6.23 16.59
CA ASN A 71 -9.50 6.55 15.23
C ASN A 71 -9.76 8.06 15.12
N VAL A 72 -9.06 8.72 14.19
CA VAL A 72 -9.20 10.14 13.92
C VAL A 72 -9.95 10.44 12.64
N GLY A 73 -10.50 9.44 11.99
CA GLY A 73 -11.40 9.62 10.86
C GLY A 73 -12.73 10.23 11.29
N SER A 74 -13.26 11.16 10.51
CA SER A 74 -14.58 11.74 10.76
C SER A 74 -15.71 10.96 10.09
N ALA A 75 -15.38 10.10 9.14
CA ALA A 75 -16.29 9.19 8.46
C ALA A 75 -15.52 7.98 7.92
N ALA A 76 -16.24 6.96 7.49
CA ALA A 76 -15.63 5.80 6.85
C ALA A 76 -14.89 6.19 5.56
N ALA A 77 -13.85 5.43 5.24
CA ALA A 77 -13.16 5.57 3.96
C ALA A 77 -14.12 5.33 2.80
N ALA A 78 -13.97 6.10 1.74
CA ALA A 78 -14.80 5.99 0.56
C ALA A 78 -13.96 6.06 -0.71
N ILE A 79 -14.37 5.29 -1.70
CA ILE A 79 -13.77 5.31 -3.03
C ILE A 79 -14.40 6.44 -3.83
N ASP A 80 -13.58 7.21 -4.54
CA ASP A 80 -14.05 8.30 -5.38
C ASP A 80 -14.92 7.74 -6.52
N SER A 81 -16.08 8.34 -6.74
CA SER A 81 -17.00 7.93 -7.80
C SER A 81 -16.43 8.15 -9.22
N LYS A 82 -15.46 9.04 -9.36
CA LYS A 82 -14.85 9.37 -10.66
C LYS A 82 -13.50 8.67 -10.86
N ASP A 83 -12.87 8.22 -9.80
CA ASP A 83 -11.59 7.50 -9.85
C ASP A 83 -11.66 6.28 -8.93
N PRO A 84 -11.97 5.10 -9.48
CA PRO A 84 -12.13 3.89 -8.68
C PRO A 84 -10.83 3.36 -8.08
N THR A 85 -9.68 3.99 -8.35
CA THR A 85 -8.39 3.68 -7.71
C THR A 85 -8.13 4.56 -6.49
N GLU A 86 -8.94 5.59 -6.23
CA GLU A 86 -8.74 6.56 -5.17
C GLU A 86 -9.60 6.24 -3.94
N LEU A 87 -8.94 6.12 -2.80
CA LEU A 87 -9.57 5.89 -1.49
C LEU A 87 -9.29 7.09 -0.60
N ARG A 88 -10.33 7.67 -0.01
CA ARG A 88 -10.21 8.86 0.83
C ARG A 88 -10.80 8.63 2.21
N VAL A 89 -10.08 9.05 3.24
CA VAL A 89 -10.54 9.07 4.63
C VAL A 89 -10.64 10.51 5.09
N PRO A 90 -11.84 11.05 5.32
CA PRO A 90 -11.98 12.37 5.93
C PRO A 90 -11.54 12.32 7.40
N LEU A 91 -10.94 13.39 7.87
CA LEU A 91 -10.32 13.45 9.20
C LEU A 91 -11.02 14.48 10.10
N LYS A 92 -11.07 14.16 11.38
CA LYS A 92 -11.31 15.16 12.42
C LYS A 92 -10.14 16.16 12.45
N PRO A 93 -10.29 17.34 13.08
CA PRO A 93 -9.15 18.23 13.29
C PRO A 93 -8.02 17.50 14.02
N LEU A 94 -6.82 17.51 13.44
CA LEU A 94 -5.67 16.80 14.00
C LEU A 94 -4.78 17.74 14.81
N SER A 95 -4.30 17.24 15.95
CA SER A 95 -3.21 17.86 16.70
C SER A 95 -1.86 17.51 16.09
N PRO A 96 -0.79 18.27 16.38
CA PRO A 96 0.56 17.85 16.03
C PRO A 96 0.88 16.46 16.58
N GLY A 97 1.54 15.64 15.79
CA GLY A 97 1.89 14.27 16.17
C GLY A 97 2.01 13.33 14.99
N THR A 98 2.20 12.07 15.32
CA THR A 98 2.35 10.99 14.33
C THR A 98 1.03 10.23 14.19
N TYR A 99 0.65 9.97 12.95
CA TYR A 99 -0.57 9.26 12.58
C TYR A 99 -0.23 8.06 11.73
N THR A 100 -0.95 6.97 11.95
CA THR A 100 -0.81 5.73 11.18
C THR A 100 -2.04 5.50 10.33
N VAL A 101 -1.83 5.26 9.05
CA VAL A 101 -2.88 4.88 8.11
C VAL A 101 -2.76 3.37 7.87
N THR A 102 -3.82 2.64 8.13
CA THR A 102 -3.89 1.20 7.88
C THR A 102 -4.99 0.93 6.87
N TRP A 103 -4.67 0.22 5.81
CA TRP A 103 -5.63 -0.03 4.75
C TRP A 103 -5.73 -1.53 4.43
N HIS A 104 -6.92 -1.92 3.98
CA HIS A 104 -7.22 -3.24 3.46
C HIS A 104 -7.96 -3.03 2.15
N ALA A 105 -7.43 -3.55 1.07
CA ALA A 105 -7.98 -3.36 -0.26
C ALA A 105 -8.34 -4.69 -0.92
N LEU A 106 -9.47 -4.70 -1.58
CA LEU A 106 -9.84 -5.74 -2.51
C LEU A 106 -9.93 -5.12 -3.90
N SER A 107 -9.12 -5.60 -4.82
CA SER A 107 -9.21 -5.16 -6.21
C SER A 107 -10.37 -5.85 -6.93
N VAL A 108 -10.81 -5.24 -8.05
CA VAL A 108 -11.90 -5.79 -8.86
C VAL A 108 -11.58 -7.18 -9.44
N ASP A 109 -10.31 -7.55 -9.50
CA ASP A 109 -9.85 -8.89 -9.90
C ASP A 109 -9.81 -9.89 -8.73
N THR A 110 -10.38 -9.53 -7.58
CA THR A 110 -10.55 -10.38 -6.38
C THR A 110 -9.29 -10.66 -5.56
N HIS A 111 -8.21 -9.87 -5.71
CA HIS A 111 -7.01 -10.00 -4.89
C HIS A 111 -7.04 -9.04 -3.70
N ARG A 112 -6.71 -9.57 -2.53
CA ARG A 112 -6.64 -8.81 -1.28
C ARG A 112 -5.22 -8.36 -1.02
N THR A 113 -5.07 -7.08 -0.64
CA THR A 113 -3.81 -6.51 -0.17
C THR A 113 -4.05 -5.69 1.08
N GLN A 114 -3.01 -5.48 1.86
CA GLN A 114 -3.08 -4.65 3.07
C GLN A 114 -1.74 -3.97 3.29
N GLY A 115 -1.77 -2.88 4.00
CA GLY A 115 -0.56 -2.15 4.34
C GLY A 115 -0.82 -1.05 5.33
N HIS A 116 0.25 -0.37 5.71
CA HIS A 116 0.19 0.79 6.58
C HIS A 116 1.32 1.75 6.24
N PHE A 117 1.11 3.01 6.58
CA PHE A 117 2.14 4.03 6.52
C PHE A 117 1.87 5.10 7.58
N THR A 118 2.85 5.93 7.83
CA THR A 118 2.73 7.03 8.78
C THR A 118 2.95 8.37 8.10
N PHE A 119 2.40 9.41 8.71
CA PHE A 119 2.74 10.80 8.44
C PHE A 119 2.73 11.58 9.74
N ASP A 120 3.42 12.69 9.75
CA ASP A 120 3.51 13.56 10.91
C ASP A 120 2.86 14.91 10.61
N VAL A 121 2.15 15.45 11.60
CA VAL A 121 1.72 16.85 11.62
C VAL A 121 2.69 17.61 12.49
N ALA A 122 3.33 18.61 11.91
CA ALA A 122 4.37 19.37 12.59
C ALA A 122 3.82 20.14 13.79
N GLN A 123 4.67 20.33 14.78
CA GLN A 123 4.41 21.25 15.88
C GLN A 123 4.43 22.68 15.36
N ARG A 124 3.51 23.48 15.86
CA ARG A 124 3.42 24.92 15.54
C ARG A 124 4.12 25.74 16.61
#